data_2602cf3ad3f618f51d71c6fe0ff8b448
#
_entry.id   2602cf3ad3f618f51d71c6fe0ff8b448
#
_cell.length_a   1.000
_cell.length_b   1.000
_cell.length_c   1.000
_cell.angle_alpha   90.00
_cell.angle_beta   90.00
_cell.angle_gamma   90.00
#
_symmetry.space_group_name_H-M   'P 1'
#
loop_
_entity.id
_entity.type
_entity.pdbx_description
1 polymer ?
#
loop_
_entity_poly.entity_id
_entity_poly.type
_entity_poly.pdbx_seq_one_letter_code
_entity_poly.pdbx_strand_id
1 'polypeptide(L)'
;HGNPAMVQNTRLVIGRMNHPILWDDSKVSCAFLFAVSSEMLKEKPMLFNTFYRTMADPEVEESIKKLQMEKNLPDEVFRQKLFQILR
;
A
#
# COMPACT_ATOMS: atom_id res chain seq x y z
N HIS A 1 -0.62 -9.06 4.35
CA HIS A 1 -1.89 -9.40 3.69
C HIS A 1 -2.70 -10.39 4.51
N GLY A 2 -4.01 -10.41 4.32
CA GLY A 2 -4.89 -11.35 5.00
C GLY A 2 -4.92 -12.73 4.32
N ASN A 3 -5.52 -13.71 5.02
CA ASN A 3 -5.72 -15.03 4.44
C ASN A 3 -6.80 -14.95 3.34
N PRO A 4 -6.47 -15.27 2.07
CA PRO A 4 -7.41 -15.13 0.96
C PRO A 4 -8.72 -15.91 1.12
N ALA A 5 -8.66 -17.07 1.80
CA ALA A 5 -9.86 -17.90 2.01
C ALA A 5 -10.89 -17.22 2.92
N MET A 6 -10.48 -16.23 3.73
CA MET A 6 -11.35 -15.52 4.66
C MET A 6 -11.77 -14.14 4.15
N VAL A 7 -11.28 -13.73 2.98
CA VAL A 7 -11.56 -12.42 2.39
C VAL A 7 -12.68 -12.55 1.36
N GLN A 8 -13.76 -11.80 1.54
CA GLN A 8 -14.89 -11.81 0.61
C GLN A 8 -14.65 -10.89 -0.59
N ASN A 9 -14.03 -9.72 -0.35
CA ASN A 9 -13.75 -8.74 -1.39
C ASN A 9 -12.30 -8.30 -1.31
N THR A 10 -11.66 -8.16 -2.47
CA THR A 10 -10.29 -7.64 -2.54
C THR A 10 -10.27 -6.16 -2.20
N ARG A 11 -9.40 -5.75 -1.27
CA ARG A 11 -9.25 -4.37 -0.83
C ARG A 11 -7.80 -4.04 -0.51
N LEU A 12 -7.44 -2.80 -0.78
CA LEU A 12 -6.20 -2.21 -0.29
C LEU A 12 -6.55 -1.11 0.71
N VAL A 13 -6.15 -1.30 1.96
CA VAL A 13 -6.33 -0.30 3.01
C VAL A 13 -4.99 0.35 3.31
N ILE A 14 -4.97 1.68 3.36
CA ILE A 14 -3.76 2.45 3.58
C ILE A 14 -3.89 3.16 4.92
N GLY A 15 -3.00 2.81 5.85
CA GLY A 15 -2.87 3.48 7.14
C GLY A 15 -1.84 4.59 7.06
N ARG A 16 -2.27 5.81 7.32
CA ARG A 16 -1.44 7.00 7.28
C ARG A 16 -1.27 7.54 8.70
N MET A 17 -0.02 7.64 9.18
CA MET A 17 0.27 8.10 10.54
C MET A 17 0.66 9.57 10.53
N ASN A 18 0.17 10.32 11.52
CA ASN A 18 0.58 11.73 11.70
C ASN A 18 2.04 11.87 12.06
N HIS A 19 2.57 10.88 12.79
CA HIS A 19 3.97 10.81 13.17
C HIS A 19 4.49 9.41 12.88
N PRO A 20 5.77 9.28 12.46
CA PRO A 20 6.36 7.97 12.28
C PRO A 20 6.32 7.16 13.57
N ILE A 21 5.97 5.88 13.47
CA ILE A 21 6.01 4.94 14.59
C ILE A 21 7.15 3.96 14.39
N LEU A 22 7.69 3.46 15.49
CA LEU A 22 8.71 2.44 15.45
C LEU A 22 8.05 1.07 15.30
N TRP A 23 8.35 0.40 14.17
CA TRP A 23 7.88 -0.95 13.91
C TRP A 23 9.11 -1.83 13.74
N ASP A 24 9.34 -2.72 14.70
CA ASP A 24 10.62 -3.39 14.89
C ASP A 24 11.72 -2.33 14.97
N ASP A 25 12.72 -2.35 14.09
CA ASP A 25 13.82 -1.38 14.09
C ASP A 25 13.64 -0.28 13.04
N SER A 26 12.45 -0.18 12.44
CA SER A 26 12.19 0.76 11.35
C SER A 26 11.12 1.78 11.73
N LYS A 27 11.30 3.03 11.31
CA LYS A 27 10.28 4.07 11.43
C LYS A 27 9.30 3.94 10.27
N VAL A 28 8.02 3.84 10.60
CA VAL A 28 6.94 3.65 9.62
C VAL A 28 5.97 4.82 9.72
N SER A 29 5.69 5.48 8.60
CA SER A 29 4.71 6.58 8.52
C SER A 29 3.50 6.21 7.67
N CYS A 30 3.56 5.13 6.92
CA CYS A 30 2.47 4.64 6.11
C CYS A 30 2.49 3.11 6.08
N ALA A 31 1.33 2.50 6.22
CA ALA A 31 1.20 1.05 6.17
C ALA A 31 0.13 0.65 5.16
N PHE A 32 0.36 -0.44 4.46
CA PHE A 32 -0.57 -0.98 3.47
C PHE A 32 -1.08 -2.33 3.93
N LEU A 33 -2.39 -2.49 3.99
CA LEU A 33 -3.03 -3.79 4.20
C LEU A 33 -3.70 -4.21 2.89
N PHE A 34 -3.17 -5.26 2.29
CA PHE A 34 -3.69 -5.78 1.04
C PHE A 34 -4.45 -7.08 1.29
N ALA A 35 -5.77 -7.01 1.26
CA ALA A 35 -6.66 -8.14 1.46
C ALA A 35 -7.19 -8.59 0.10
N VAL A 36 -6.87 -9.83 -0.29
CA VAL A 36 -7.19 -10.37 -1.60
C VAL A 36 -8.05 -11.61 -1.44
N SER A 37 -9.19 -11.68 -2.15
CA SER A 37 -10.07 -12.83 -2.12
C SER A 37 -9.46 -14.02 -2.91
N SER A 38 -9.89 -15.23 -2.55
CA SER A 38 -9.47 -16.44 -3.27
C SER A 38 -9.85 -16.38 -4.75
N GLU A 39 -11.02 -15.81 -5.03
CA GLU A 39 -11.52 -15.66 -6.40
C GLU A 39 -10.59 -14.75 -7.22
N MET A 40 -10.19 -13.62 -6.67
CA MET A 40 -9.26 -12.71 -7.33
C MET A 40 -7.89 -13.36 -7.55
N LEU A 41 -7.40 -14.17 -6.63
CA LEU A 41 -6.14 -14.88 -6.79
C LEU A 41 -6.20 -15.94 -7.89
N LYS A 42 -7.36 -16.56 -8.11
CA LYS A 42 -7.53 -17.49 -9.22
C LYS A 42 -7.48 -16.79 -10.56
N GLU A 43 -8.07 -15.59 -10.64
CA GLU A 43 -8.06 -14.79 -11.88
C GLU A 43 -6.69 -14.16 -12.14
N LYS A 44 -6.00 -13.72 -11.09
CA LYS A 44 -4.71 -13.03 -11.18
C LYS A 44 -3.70 -13.64 -10.21
N PRO A 45 -3.17 -14.84 -10.51
CA PRO A 45 -2.28 -15.54 -9.58
C PRO A 45 -0.98 -14.77 -9.28
N MET A 46 -0.57 -13.85 -10.15
CA MET A 46 0.65 -13.06 -9.95
C MET A 46 0.40 -11.73 -9.23
N LEU A 47 -0.81 -11.50 -8.71
CA LEU A 47 -1.19 -10.20 -8.13
C LEU A 47 -0.25 -9.76 -7.01
N PHE A 48 0.05 -10.63 -6.04
CA PHE A 48 0.95 -10.29 -4.95
C PHE A 48 2.37 -10.01 -5.45
N ASN A 49 2.87 -10.82 -6.37
CA ASN A 49 4.22 -10.63 -6.92
C ASN A 49 4.32 -9.30 -7.65
N THR A 50 3.32 -8.94 -8.44
CA THR A 50 3.27 -7.67 -9.15
C THR A 50 3.26 -6.51 -8.17
N PHE A 51 2.44 -6.60 -7.11
CA PHE A 51 2.37 -5.58 -6.07
C PHE A 51 3.72 -5.41 -5.36
N TYR A 52 4.34 -6.52 -4.94
CA TYR A 52 5.63 -6.46 -4.25
C TYR A 52 6.74 -5.90 -5.14
N ARG A 53 6.75 -6.24 -6.42
CA ARG A 53 7.72 -5.68 -7.37
C ARG A 53 7.55 -4.17 -7.51
N THR A 54 6.31 -3.71 -7.61
CA THR A 54 6.01 -2.28 -7.69
C THR A 54 6.51 -1.55 -6.45
N MET A 55 6.22 -2.10 -5.26
CA MET A 55 6.64 -1.48 -4.00
C MET A 55 8.15 -1.55 -3.78
N ALA A 56 8.85 -2.50 -4.39
CA ALA A 56 10.30 -2.63 -4.29
C ALA A 56 11.06 -1.75 -5.29
N ASP A 57 10.38 -1.15 -6.26
CA ASP A 57 10.99 -0.26 -7.24
C ASP A 57 11.52 1.01 -6.54
N PRO A 58 12.82 1.34 -6.67
CA PRO A 58 13.39 2.52 -6.01
C PRO A 58 12.72 3.83 -6.40
N GLU A 59 12.27 3.98 -7.63
CA GLU A 59 11.56 5.18 -8.07
C GLU A 59 10.20 5.31 -7.38
N VAL A 60 9.48 4.21 -7.24
CA VAL A 60 8.19 4.16 -6.54
C VAL A 60 8.40 4.48 -5.07
N GLU A 61 9.39 3.87 -4.44
CA GLU A 61 9.73 4.10 -3.04
C GLU A 61 10.03 5.57 -2.78
N GLU A 62 10.86 6.19 -3.61
CA GLU A 62 11.22 7.60 -3.49
C GLU A 62 10.00 8.50 -3.68
N SER A 63 9.14 8.20 -4.65
CA SER A 63 7.92 8.97 -4.90
C SER A 63 6.97 8.89 -3.71
N ILE A 64 6.83 7.73 -3.08
CA ILE A 64 6.00 7.56 -1.88
C ILE A 64 6.58 8.34 -0.70
N LYS A 65 7.90 8.32 -0.53
CA LYS A 65 8.56 9.10 0.53
C LYS A 65 8.31 10.60 0.35
N LYS A 66 8.42 11.12 -0.87
CA LYS A 66 8.12 12.52 -1.17
C LYS A 66 6.67 12.86 -0.87
N LEU A 67 5.74 11.98 -1.21
CA LEU A 67 4.33 12.17 -0.94
C LEU A 67 4.05 12.23 0.57
N GLN A 68 4.72 11.38 1.35
CA GLN A 68 4.58 11.36 2.81
C GLN A 68 5.11 12.63 3.47
N MET A 69 6.03 13.34 2.82
CA MET A 69 6.58 14.60 3.32
C MET A 69 5.61 15.78 3.13
N GLU A 70 4.62 15.65 2.29
CA GLU A 70 3.57 16.67 2.10
C GLU A 70 2.64 16.67 3.31
N LYS A 71 2.73 17.71 4.13
CA LYS A 71 1.92 17.86 5.35
C LYS A 71 0.55 18.43 5.01
N ASN A 72 -0.44 18.10 5.86
CA ASN A 72 -1.81 18.64 5.75
C ASN A 72 -2.55 18.26 4.47
N LEU A 73 -2.11 17.20 3.79
CA LEU A 73 -2.77 16.70 2.61
C LEU A 73 -4.05 15.95 3.02
N PRO A 74 -5.23 16.32 2.49
CA PRO A 74 -6.45 15.56 2.76
C PRO A 74 -6.31 14.10 2.32
N ASP A 75 -6.95 13.17 3.05
CA ASP A 75 -6.81 11.74 2.77
C ASP A 75 -7.20 11.38 1.35
N GLU A 76 -8.24 11.99 0.80
CA GLU A 76 -8.67 11.73 -0.57
C GLU A 76 -7.61 12.14 -1.59
N VAL A 77 -6.99 13.29 -1.39
CA VAL A 77 -5.93 13.78 -2.27
C VAL A 77 -4.69 12.90 -2.16
N PHE A 78 -4.33 12.49 -0.94
CA PHE A 78 -3.22 11.56 -0.70
C PHE A 78 -3.46 10.25 -1.45
N ARG A 79 -4.66 9.69 -1.36
CA ARG A 79 -5.02 8.45 -2.04
C ARG A 79 -4.91 8.56 -3.55
N GLN A 80 -5.40 9.66 -4.12
CA GLN A 80 -5.32 9.90 -5.56
C GLN A 80 -3.88 9.99 -6.06
N LYS A 81 -3.04 10.74 -5.35
CA LYS A 81 -1.62 10.87 -5.68
C LYS A 81 -0.89 9.54 -5.56
N LEU A 82 -1.20 8.77 -4.52
CA LEU A 82 -0.60 7.45 -4.32
C LEU A 82 -0.96 6.50 -5.47
N PHE A 83 -2.20 6.47 -5.90
CA PHE A 83 -2.61 5.63 -7.03
C PHE A 83 -1.91 6.04 -8.33
N GLN A 84 -1.64 7.31 -8.54
CA GLN A 84 -0.87 7.76 -9.70
C GLN A 84 0.57 7.24 -9.67
N ILE A 85 1.17 7.16 -8.49
CA ILE A 85 2.52 6.61 -8.32
C ILE A 85 2.54 5.11 -8.60
N LEU A 86 1.50 4.39 -8.15
CA LEU A 86 1.43 2.92 -8.24
C LEU A 86 0.97 2.39 -9.61
N ARG A 87 0.60 3.23 -10.52
CA ARG A 87 0.20 2.81 -11.85
C ARG A 87 1.31 2.14 -12.63
#